data_8de30de26feccb9268e9c3bbbe349922
#
_entry.id   8de30de26feccb9268e9c3bbbe349922
#
_cell.length_a   1.000
_cell.length_b   1.000
_cell.length_c   1.000
_cell.angle_alpha   90.00
_cell.angle_beta   90.00
_cell.angle_gamma   90.00
#
_symmetry.space_group_name_H-M   'P 1'
#
loop_
_entity.id
_entity.type
_entity.pdbx_description
1 polymer ?
#
loop_
_entity_poly.entity_id
_entity_poly.type
_entity_poly.pdbx_seq_one_letter_code
_entity_poly.pdbx_strand_id
1 'polypeptide(L)'
;MSGERGAMTILMIGLCALIATVGIATTALGVLFEAREKAATAAEAAALAAAVATYPPAGSGDPVAIAAEFASRNGAKLVTCACPVDGSLRPRVVVVTVALLADVPLFGQLSVGKTARAEFEPRAWLGR
;
A
#
# COMPACT_ATOMS: atom_id res chain seq x y z
N MET A 1 -42.10 40.76 4.79
CA MET A 1 -41.84 39.69 5.80
C MET A 1 -41.88 38.26 5.25
N SER A 2 -42.43 37.97 4.11
CA SER A 2 -42.36 36.64 3.47
C SER A 2 -41.03 36.35 2.78
N GLY A 3 -40.26 37.35 2.39
CA GLY A 3 -38.97 37.18 1.73
C GLY A 3 -37.84 36.67 2.64
N GLU A 4 -37.84 37.03 3.91
CA GLU A 4 -36.79 36.62 4.86
C GLU A 4 -36.86 35.12 5.21
N ARG A 5 -38.06 34.54 5.27
CA ARG A 5 -38.22 33.11 5.53
C ARG A 5 -37.72 32.24 4.37
N GLY A 6 -37.88 32.70 3.13
CA GLY A 6 -37.35 32.00 1.96
C GLY A 6 -35.79 32.06 1.88
N ALA A 7 -35.23 33.20 2.21
CA ALA A 7 -33.76 33.36 2.22
C ALA A 7 -33.06 32.47 3.26
N MET A 8 -33.64 32.36 4.46
CA MET A 8 -33.16 31.47 5.53
C MET A 8 -33.16 29.99 5.09
N THR A 9 -34.22 29.54 4.43
CA THR A 9 -34.32 28.15 3.95
C THR A 9 -33.26 27.84 2.90
N ILE A 10 -33.04 28.75 1.94
CA ILE A 10 -32.02 28.58 0.90
C ILE A 10 -30.64 28.54 1.52
N LEU A 11 -30.33 29.39 2.49
CA LEU A 11 -29.07 29.43 3.20
C LEU A 11 -28.81 28.12 3.97
N MET A 12 -29.82 27.60 4.66
CA MET A 12 -29.73 26.32 5.36
C MET A 12 -29.48 25.14 4.42
N ILE A 13 -30.18 25.08 3.28
CA ILE A 13 -29.98 24.05 2.28
C ILE A 13 -28.54 24.14 1.72
N GLY A 14 -28.07 25.34 1.42
CA GLY A 14 -26.71 25.57 0.95
C GLY A 14 -25.65 25.12 1.96
N LEU A 15 -25.86 25.42 3.23
CA LEU A 15 -24.96 25.02 4.31
C LEU A 15 -24.94 23.49 4.48
N CYS A 16 -26.11 22.84 4.47
CA CYS A 16 -26.18 21.37 4.55
C CYS A 16 -25.49 20.70 3.35
N ALA A 17 -25.67 21.22 2.15
CA ALA A 17 -24.99 20.71 0.96
C ALA A 17 -23.47 20.86 1.05
N LEU A 18 -23.00 22.00 1.55
CA LEU A 18 -21.57 22.24 1.77
C LEU A 18 -20.97 21.25 2.77
N ILE A 19 -21.62 21.05 3.91
CA ILE A 19 -21.17 20.09 4.93
C ILE A 19 -21.14 18.66 4.37
N ALA A 20 -22.17 18.27 3.62
CA ALA A 20 -22.22 16.95 3.01
C ALA A 20 -21.09 16.74 1.99
N THR A 21 -20.81 17.71 1.15
CA THR A 21 -19.72 17.60 0.16
C THR A 21 -18.34 17.54 0.82
N VAL A 22 -18.09 18.35 1.84
CA VAL A 22 -16.85 18.28 2.63
C VAL A 22 -16.72 16.93 3.33
N GLY A 23 -17.79 16.41 3.92
CA GLY A 23 -17.80 15.10 4.57
C GLY A 23 -17.42 13.96 3.61
N ILE A 24 -17.99 13.96 2.41
CA ILE A 24 -17.67 12.95 1.39
C ILE A 24 -16.21 13.07 0.94
N ALA A 25 -15.73 14.28 0.70
CA ALA A 25 -14.36 14.50 0.27
C ALA A 25 -13.33 14.03 1.32
N THR A 26 -13.56 14.34 2.59
CA THR A 26 -12.69 13.90 3.69
C THR A 26 -12.68 12.39 3.86
N THR A 27 -13.83 11.73 3.71
CA THR A 27 -13.94 10.27 3.78
C THR A 27 -13.15 9.61 2.61
N ALA A 28 -13.31 10.11 1.40
CA ALA A 28 -12.61 9.59 0.23
C ALA A 28 -11.08 9.72 0.38
N LEU A 29 -10.59 10.85 0.88
CA LEU A 29 -9.18 11.05 1.18
C LEU A 29 -8.69 10.09 2.26
N GLY A 30 -9.45 9.89 3.33
CA GLY A 30 -9.11 8.95 4.41
C GLY A 30 -8.91 7.53 3.90
N VAL A 31 -9.82 7.03 3.06
CA VAL A 31 -9.71 5.71 2.43
C VAL A 31 -8.46 5.57 1.57
N LEU A 32 -8.13 6.60 0.79
CA LEU A 32 -6.93 6.58 -0.06
C LEU A 32 -5.64 6.61 0.76
N PHE A 33 -5.58 7.38 1.85
CA PHE A 33 -4.43 7.40 2.74
C PHE A 33 -4.23 6.03 3.41
N GLU A 34 -5.29 5.44 3.96
CA GLU A 34 -5.24 4.11 4.55
C GLU A 34 -4.78 3.05 3.55
N ALA A 35 -5.29 3.08 2.33
CA ALA A 35 -4.89 2.16 1.27
C ALA A 35 -3.41 2.31 0.90
N ARG A 36 -2.88 3.54 0.86
CA ARG A 36 -1.46 3.80 0.61
C ARG A 36 -0.56 3.26 1.71
N GLU A 37 -0.94 3.44 2.98
CA GLU A 37 -0.19 2.91 4.12
C GLU A 37 -0.20 1.37 4.13
N LYS A 38 -1.35 0.75 3.88
CA LYS A 38 -1.45 -0.70 3.75
C LYS A 38 -0.60 -1.24 2.59
N ALA A 39 -0.62 -0.57 1.43
CA ALA A 39 0.21 -0.95 0.30
C ALA A 39 1.72 -0.80 0.60
N ALA A 40 2.12 0.27 1.30
CA ALA A 40 3.50 0.48 1.71
C ALA A 40 3.97 -0.63 2.65
N THR A 41 3.21 -0.91 3.71
CA THR A 41 3.51 -1.98 4.67
C THR A 41 3.60 -3.35 3.98
N ALA A 42 2.67 -3.65 3.06
CA ALA A 42 2.69 -4.90 2.30
C ALA A 42 3.93 -5.02 1.40
N ALA A 43 4.32 -3.92 0.73
CA ALA A 43 5.51 -3.89 -0.12
C ALA A 43 6.79 -4.09 0.70
N GLU A 44 6.92 -3.40 1.84
CA GLU A 44 8.07 -3.53 2.74
C GLU A 44 8.19 -4.93 3.33
N ALA A 45 7.09 -5.49 3.83
CA ALA A 45 7.07 -6.85 4.37
C ALA A 45 7.45 -7.88 3.31
N ALA A 46 6.91 -7.76 2.09
CA ALA A 46 7.24 -8.63 0.98
C ALA A 46 8.71 -8.50 0.54
N ALA A 47 9.24 -7.27 0.47
CA ALA A 47 10.62 -7.02 0.10
C ALA A 47 11.61 -7.58 1.12
N LEU A 48 11.36 -7.38 2.41
CA LEU A 48 12.20 -7.90 3.49
C LEU A 48 12.19 -9.44 3.53
N ALA A 49 11.02 -10.05 3.40
CA ALA A 49 10.90 -11.50 3.38
C ALA A 49 11.59 -12.12 2.16
N ALA A 50 11.40 -11.55 0.99
CA ALA A 50 12.04 -11.99 -0.25
C ALA A 50 13.56 -11.79 -0.21
N ALA A 51 14.06 -10.73 0.44
CA ALA A 51 15.49 -10.42 0.51
C ALA A 51 16.31 -11.57 1.11
N VAL A 52 15.83 -12.15 2.21
CA VAL A 52 16.49 -13.30 2.85
C VAL A 52 16.47 -14.53 1.94
N ALA A 53 15.36 -14.76 1.24
CA ALA A 53 15.22 -15.89 0.32
C ALA A 53 16.09 -15.80 -0.94
N THR A 54 16.63 -14.61 -1.26
CA THR A 54 17.59 -14.47 -2.36
C THR A 54 18.95 -15.12 -2.08
N TYR A 55 19.21 -15.48 -0.83
CA TYR A 55 20.45 -16.16 -0.42
C TYR A 55 20.15 -17.63 -0.06
N PRO A 56 20.34 -18.59 -0.98
CA PRO A 56 19.94 -19.99 -0.78
C PRO A 56 20.45 -20.65 0.51
N PRO A 57 21.66 -20.35 1.03
CA PRO A 57 22.11 -20.89 2.30
C PRO A 57 21.33 -20.41 3.52
N ALA A 58 20.66 -19.27 3.43
CA ALA A 58 19.89 -18.70 4.54
C ALA A 58 18.40 -19.09 4.54
N GLY A 59 17.86 -19.44 3.38
CA GLY A 59 16.45 -19.72 3.23
C GLY A 59 16.16 -20.76 2.15
N SER A 60 15.16 -21.56 2.41
CA SER A 60 14.61 -22.48 1.42
C SER A 60 13.34 -21.88 0.84
N GLY A 61 13.32 -21.61 -0.44
CA GLY A 61 12.13 -21.18 -1.13
C GLY A 61 12.38 -20.19 -2.27
N ASP A 62 11.39 -20.06 -3.12
CA ASP A 62 11.38 -19.09 -4.19
C ASP A 62 11.09 -17.69 -3.61
N PRO A 63 11.98 -16.71 -3.75
CA PRO A 63 11.78 -15.37 -3.24
C PRO A 63 10.54 -14.68 -3.81
N VAL A 64 10.14 -15.02 -5.04
CA VAL A 64 8.91 -14.48 -5.66
C VAL A 64 7.67 -15.05 -4.97
N ALA A 65 7.65 -16.34 -4.67
CA ALA A 65 6.55 -16.97 -3.96
C ALA A 65 6.42 -16.42 -2.53
N ILE A 66 7.54 -16.22 -1.85
CA ILE A 66 7.58 -15.63 -0.51
C ILE A 66 7.10 -14.18 -0.54
N ALA A 67 7.54 -13.37 -1.49
CA ALA A 67 7.04 -12.01 -1.67
C ALA A 67 5.53 -11.98 -1.89
N ALA A 68 4.99 -12.88 -2.72
CA ALA A 68 3.56 -12.98 -2.99
C ALA A 68 2.77 -13.37 -1.74
N GLU A 69 3.28 -14.29 -0.94
CA GLU A 69 2.65 -14.72 0.31
C GLU A 69 2.58 -13.56 1.32
N PHE A 70 3.70 -12.85 1.54
CA PHE A 70 3.73 -11.73 2.48
C PHE A 70 2.90 -10.54 2.01
N ALA A 71 2.88 -10.23 0.71
CA ALA A 71 1.98 -9.24 0.14
C ALA A 71 0.51 -9.60 0.43
N SER A 72 0.12 -10.86 0.16
CA SER A 72 -1.23 -11.37 0.38
C SER A 72 -1.65 -11.31 1.84
N ARG A 73 -0.77 -11.68 2.77
CA ARG A 73 -1.03 -11.60 4.22
C ARG A 73 -1.29 -10.17 4.70
N ASN A 74 -0.77 -9.18 3.98
CA ASN A 74 -1.00 -7.75 4.24
C ASN A 74 -2.08 -7.14 3.34
N GLY A 75 -2.91 -7.97 2.71
CA GLY A 75 -4.06 -7.51 1.93
C GLY A 75 -3.74 -6.92 0.56
N ALA A 76 -2.52 -7.13 0.06
CA ALA A 76 -2.09 -6.66 -1.26
C ALA A 76 -1.74 -7.84 -2.17
N LYS A 77 -1.65 -7.56 -3.47
CA LYS A 77 -1.24 -8.52 -4.49
C LYS A 77 0.14 -8.14 -5.02
N LEU A 78 1.03 -9.12 -5.15
CA LEU A 78 2.32 -8.94 -5.80
C LEU A 78 2.12 -8.60 -7.28
N VAL A 79 2.76 -7.52 -7.74
CA VAL A 79 2.79 -7.12 -9.15
C VAL A 79 4.11 -7.53 -9.78
N THR A 80 5.23 -7.14 -9.17
CA THR A 80 6.57 -7.48 -9.64
C THR A 80 7.51 -7.74 -8.46
N CYS A 81 8.46 -8.65 -8.65
CA CYS A 81 9.58 -8.90 -7.75
C CYS A 81 10.87 -8.94 -8.58
N ALA A 82 11.73 -7.98 -8.41
CA ALA A 82 13.11 -8.03 -8.86
C ALA A 82 13.94 -8.63 -7.72
N CYS A 83 13.98 -9.95 -7.66
CA CYS A 83 14.50 -10.74 -6.55
C CYS A 83 15.64 -11.64 -7.04
N PRO A 84 16.86 -11.09 -7.28
CA PRO A 84 17.96 -11.85 -7.81
C PRO A 84 18.45 -12.91 -6.81
N VAL A 85 18.38 -14.18 -7.18
CA VAL A 85 18.91 -15.29 -6.40
C VAL A 85 20.40 -15.42 -6.65
N ASP A 86 21.21 -15.31 -5.60
CA ASP A 86 22.66 -15.44 -5.68
C ASP A 86 23.21 -16.02 -4.38
N GLY A 87 24.01 -17.08 -4.47
CA GLY A 87 24.70 -17.71 -3.33
C GLY A 87 25.96 -16.97 -2.87
N SER A 88 26.34 -15.87 -3.53
CA SER A 88 27.51 -15.08 -3.15
C SER A 88 27.25 -14.21 -1.93
N LEU A 89 28.34 -13.79 -1.26
CA LEU A 89 28.26 -12.88 -0.11
C LEU A 89 28.20 -11.40 -0.52
N ARG A 90 27.82 -11.11 -1.75
CA ARG A 90 27.69 -9.72 -2.24
C ARG A 90 26.38 -9.09 -1.74
N PRO A 91 26.41 -7.82 -1.34
CA PRO A 91 25.19 -7.06 -1.08
C PRO A 91 24.29 -7.04 -2.32
N ARG A 92 22.99 -7.14 -2.11
CA ARG A 92 22.01 -7.11 -3.19
C ARG A 92 20.76 -6.33 -2.80
N VAL A 93 20.07 -5.83 -3.80
CA VAL A 93 18.84 -5.08 -3.61
C VAL A 93 17.68 -5.89 -4.20
N VAL A 94 16.65 -6.05 -3.39
CA VAL A 94 15.36 -6.62 -3.79
C VAL A 94 14.37 -5.47 -3.97
N VAL A 95 13.65 -5.47 -5.08
CA VAL A 95 12.62 -4.47 -5.37
C VAL A 95 11.29 -5.18 -5.58
N VAL A 96 10.33 -4.86 -4.74
CA VAL A 96 8.98 -5.45 -4.79
C VAL A 96 7.95 -4.38 -5.04
N THR A 97 7.07 -4.61 -5.99
CA THR A 97 5.90 -3.77 -6.24
C THR A 97 4.65 -4.58 -5.94
N VAL A 98 3.76 -4.00 -5.14
CA VAL A 98 2.47 -4.56 -4.82
C VAL A 98 1.35 -3.61 -5.20
N ALA A 99 0.14 -4.12 -5.34
CA ALA A 99 -1.08 -3.34 -5.55
C ALA A 99 -2.20 -3.88 -4.67
N LEU A 100 -3.05 -2.99 -4.21
CA LEU A 100 -4.31 -3.34 -3.57
C LEU A 100 -5.46 -2.51 -4.14
N LEU A 101 -6.67 -3.01 -4.01
CA LEU A 101 -7.88 -2.31 -4.40
C LEU A 101 -8.45 -1.57 -3.20
N ALA A 102 -8.66 -0.27 -3.35
CA ALA A 102 -9.35 0.58 -2.39
C ALA A 102 -10.75 0.91 -2.92
N ASP A 103 -11.75 0.71 -2.08
CA ASP A 103 -13.13 1.08 -2.41
C ASP A 103 -13.38 2.51 -1.93
N VAL A 104 -13.39 3.44 -2.88
CA VAL A 104 -13.52 4.87 -2.62
C VAL A 104 -14.96 5.31 -2.84
N PRO A 105 -15.62 5.92 -1.85
CA PRO A 105 -16.97 6.42 -2.00
C PRO A 105 -17.14 7.30 -3.24
N LEU A 106 -18.16 7.04 -4.04
CA LEU A 106 -18.52 7.70 -5.30
C LEU A 106 -17.59 7.40 -6.50
N PHE A 107 -16.36 6.92 -6.26
CA PHE A 107 -15.39 6.64 -7.32
C PHE A 107 -15.20 5.14 -7.61
N GLY A 108 -15.74 4.28 -6.73
CA GLY A 108 -15.62 2.84 -6.87
C GLY A 108 -14.22 2.32 -6.49
N GLN A 109 -13.83 1.21 -7.08
CA GLN A 109 -12.55 0.56 -6.79
C GLN A 109 -11.40 1.23 -7.53
N LEU A 110 -10.41 1.70 -6.77
CA LEU A 110 -9.15 2.24 -7.29
C LEU A 110 -7.98 1.33 -6.91
N SER A 111 -7.10 1.07 -7.85
CA SER A 111 -5.87 0.33 -7.59
C SER A 111 -4.80 1.26 -7.02
N VAL A 112 -4.27 0.90 -5.86
CA VAL A 112 -3.19 1.62 -5.19
C VAL A 112 -1.94 0.75 -5.20
N GLY A 113 -0.93 1.17 -5.94
CA GLY A 113 0.36 0.48 -6.03
C GLY A 113 1.43 1.12 -5.16
N LYS A 114 2.33 0.31 -4.63
CA LYS A 114 3.53 0.75 -3.92
C LYS A 114 4.72 -0.15 -4.24
N THR A 115 5.89 0.47 -4.26
CA THR A 115 7.17 -0.21 -4.47
C THR A 115 8.05 -0.02 -3.25
N ALA A 116 8.63 -1.10 -2.76
CA ALA A 116 9.62 -1.09 -1.69
C ALA A 116 10.94 -1.70 -2.15
N ARG A 117 12.02 -1.27 -1.51
CA ARG A 117 13.37 -1.78 -1.72
C ARG A 117 13.90 -2.31 -0.41
N ALA A 118 14.49 -3.50 -0.44
CA ALA A 118 15.23 -4.06 0.68
C ALA A 118 16.66 -4.36 0.24
N GLU A 119 17.62 -3.87 0.98
CA GLU A 119 19.02 -4.24 0.82
C GLU A 119 19.34 -5.43 1.73
N PHE A 120 19.92 -6.45 1.17
CA PHE A 120 20.34 -7.63 1.91
C PHE A 120 21.85 -7.80 1.83
N GLU A 121 22.50 -7.82 2.99
CA GLU A 121 23.93 -8.04 3.12
C GLU A 121 24.18 -9.38 3.85
N PRO A 122 24.52 -10.46 3.12
CA PRO A 122 24.69 -11.78 3.72
C PRO A 122 25.78 -11.84 4.80
N ARG A 123 26.86 -11.05 4.67
CA ARG A 123 27.94 -10.99 5.65
C ARG A 123 27.48 -10.45 6.99
N ALA A 124 26.68 -9.39 6.98
CA ALA A 124 26.11 -8.82 8.21
C ALA A 124 25.11 -9.77 8.85
N TRP A 125 24.38 -10.54 8.05
CA TRP A 125 23.42 -11.53 8.53
C TRP A 125 24.09 -12.75 9.18
N LEU A 126 25.22 -13.24 8.60
CA LEU A 126 25.97 -14.37 9.13
C LEU A 126 26.84 -14.03 10.36
N GLY A 127 27.15 -12.75 10.55
CA GLY A 127 27.97 -12.26 11.67
C GLY A 127 27.20 -12.00 12.97
N ARG A 128 25.91 -12.29 12.98
CA ARG A 128 25.06 -12.23 14.19
C ARG A 128 24.89 -13.61 14.77
#